data_b1ecb61e309b1138878083e2a097c70d
#
_entry.id   b1ecb61e309b1138878083e2a097c70d
#
_cell.length_a   1.000
_cell.length_b   1.000
_cell.length_c   1.000
_cell.angle_alpha   90.00
_cell.angle_beta   90.00
_cell.angle_gamma   90.00
#
_symmetry.space_group_name_H-M   'P 1'
#
loop_
_entity.id
_entity.type
_entity.pdbx_description
1 polymer ?
#
loop_
_entity_poly.entity_id
_entity_poly.type
_entity_poly.pdbx_seq_one_letter_code
_entity_poly.pdbx_strand_id
1 'polypeptide(L)'
;MNSQDIQFDELCRTVRCKLAPSEVHGVGVVAIRPVKKGEQLFVRPSSSSVWYTLPYASLSKFDRVYPEIKQLILDRWPSVVNGSEFLSPNNELRLVSFVNHSYAPNYDPAGDVALRDIESGEEVFEDYRIMPNYKLVFPWIE
;
A
#
# COMPACT_ATOMS: atom_id res chain seq x y z
N MET A 1 -15.29 -9.27 -19.63
CA MET A 1 -14.22 -9.25 -18.62
C MET A 1 -14.52 -10.30 -17.57
N ASN A 2 -13.62 -11.23 -17.30
CA ASN A 2 -13.82 -12.27 -16.30
C ASN A 2 -13.48 -11.75 -14.90
N SER A 3 -13.75 -12.53 -13.85
CA SER A 3 -13.52 -12.13 -12.47
C SER A 3 -12.03 -11.86 -12.16
N GLN A 4 -11.11 -12.59 -12.79
CA GLN A 4 -9.67 -12.37 -12.62
C GLN A 4 -9.23 -11.03 -13.21
N ASP A 5 -9.76 -10.66 -14.37
CA ASP A 5 -9.45 -9.36 -14.98
C ASP A 5 -9.90 -8.21 -14.10
N ILE A 6 -11.09 -8.34 -13.48
CA ILE A 6 -11.59 -7.36 -12.52
C ILE A 6 -10.66 -7.26 -11.30
N GLN A 7 -10.14 -8.40 -10.80
CA GLN A 7 -9.20 -8.42 -9.69
C GLN A 7 -7.88 -7.72 -10.04
N PHE A 8 -7.33 -7.94 -11.22
CA PHE A 8 -6.10 -7.29 -11.65
C PHE A 8 -6.29 -5.77 -11.78
N ASP A 9 -7.40 -5.35 -12.37
CA ASP A 9 -7.71 -3.92 -12.49
C ASP A 9 -7.86 -3.28 -11.10
N GLU A 10 -8.50 -3.98 -10.18
CA GLU A 10 -8.67 -3.51 -8.81
C GLU A 10 -7.31 -3.39 -8.08
N LEU A 11 -6.39 -4.33 -8.27
CA LEU A 11 -5.04 -4.23 -7.72
C LEU A 11 -4.30 -3.01 -8.24
N CYS A 12 -4.37 -2.76 -9.55
CA CYS A 12 -3.75 -1.59 -10.14
C CYS A 12 -4.32 -0.29 -9.58
N ARG A 13 -5.60 -0.28 -9.24
CA ARG A 13 -6.28 0.89 -8.70
C ARG A 13 -5.97 1.11 -7.22
N THR A 14 -5.85 0.04 -6.45
CA THR A 14 -5.81 0.13 -4.97
C THR A 14 -4.41 0.04 -4.38
N VAL A 15 -3.50 -0.69 -5.01
CA VAL A 15 -2.14 -0.86 -4.48
C VAL A 15 -1.24 0.25 -5.01
N ARG A 16 -0.95 1.23 -4.18
CA ARG A 16 -0.20 2.44 -4.54
C ARG A 16 1.12 2.59 -3.79
N CYS A 17 1.30 1.84 -2.72
CA CYS A 17 2.45 1.97 -1.82
C CYS A 17 2.99 0.60 -1.42
N LYS A 18 4.24 0.60 -0.95
CA LYS A 18 4.90 -0.59 -0.37
C LYS A 18 5.76 -0.18 0.81
N LEU A 19 6.13 -1.15 1.63
CA LEU A 19 7.14 -0.95 2.66
C LEU A 19 8.52 -0.91 2.02
N ALA A 20 9.38 -0.06 2.56
CA ALA A 20 10.78 0.05 2.12
C ALA A 20 11.63 0.57 3.29
N PRO A 21 12.95 0.35 3.27
CA PRO A 21 13.83 1.03 4.23
C PRO A 21 13.65 2.54 4.11
N SER A 22 13.50 3.20 5.26
CA SER A 22 13.36 4.66 5.32
C SER A 22 14.73 5.32 5.49
N GLU A 23 14.93 6.45 4.83
CA GLU A 23 16.11 7.27 5.06
C GLU A 23 16.03 8.03 6.39
N VAL A 24 14.86 8.11 6.97
CA VAL A 24 14.60 8.88 8.20
C VAL A 24 14.55 7.99 9.42
N HIS A 25 13.80 6.89 9.37
CA HIS A 25 13.62 6.01 10.52
C HIS A 25 13.16 4.61 10.09
N GLY A 26 14.00 3.61 10.29
CA GLY A 26 13.67 2.20 10.15
C GLY A 26 13.01 1.84 8.83
N VAL A 27 11.80 1.32 8.92
CA VAL A 27 10.95 0.99 7.78
C VAL A 27 9.96 2.12 7.55
N GLY A 28 9.77 2.49 6.30
CA GLY A 28 8.77 3.47 5.90
C GLY A 28 7.88 2.96 4.78
N VAL A 29 7.11 3.86 4.21
CA VAL A 29 6.21 3.58 3.09
C VAL A 29 6.63 4.44 1.92
N VAL A 30 6.77 3.82 0.76
CA VAL A 30 7.09 4.54 -0.49
C VAL A 30 6.00 4.31 -1.52
N ALA A 31 5.78 5.32 -2.35
CA ALA A 31 4.88 5.18 -3.49
C ALA A 31 5.51 4.29 -4.56
N ILE A 32 4.75 3.36 -5.12
CA ILE A 32 5.24 2.48 -6.20
C ILE A 32 4.95 3.06 -7.58
N ARG A 33 4.14 4.12 -7.62
CA ARG A 33 3.81 4.87 -8.84
C ARG A 33 3.44 6.30 -8.43
N PRO A 34 3.39 7.24 -9.37
CA PRO A 34 3.00 8.61 -9.03
C PRO A 34 1.59 8.67 -8.43
N VAL A 35 1.44 9.46 -7.37
CA VAL A 35 0.15 9.75 -6.74
C VAL A 35 -0.06 11.25 -6.82
N LYS A 36 -1.20 11.67 -7.34
CA LYS A 36 -1.51 13.10 -7.49
C LYS A 36 -2.15 13.66 -6.23
N LYS A 37 -1.95 14.94 -5.99
CA LYS A 37 -2.60 15.65 -4.90
C LYS A 37 -4.10 15.35 -4.87
N GLY A 38 -4.61 14.99 -3.70
CA GLY A 38 -6.01 14.66 -3.49
C GLY A 38 -6.39 13.22 -3.76
N GLU A 39 -5.50 12.41 -4.36
CA GLU A 39 -5.76 10.98 -4.53
C GLU A 39 -5.52 10.22 -3.23
N GLN A 40 -6.28 9.14 -3.03
CA GLN A 40 -6.09 8.25 -1.89
C GLN A 40 -4.84 7.39 -2.06
N LEU A 41 -4.16 7.09 -0.94
CA LEU A 41 -2.97 6.26 -0.93
C LEU A 41 -3.25 4.82 -0.52
N PHE A 42 -4.06 4.64 0.53
CA PHE A 42 -4.32 3.32 1.13
C PHE A 42 -5.75 2.91 0.84
N VAL A 43 -6.08 2.88 -0.45
CA VAL A 43 -7.43 2.57 -0.92
C VAL A 43 -7.79 1.15 -0.54
N ARG A 44 -8.98 0.97 0.05
CA ARG A 44 -9.51 -0.36 0.31
C ARG A 44 -10.22 -0.87 -0.94
N PRO A 45 -10.18 -2.20 -1.19
CA PRO A 45 -10.99 -2.79 -2.26
C PRO A 45 -12.46 -2.43 -2.11
N SER A 46 -13.16 -2.31 -3.22
CA SER A 46 -14.59 -1.97 -3.24
C SER A 46 -15.46 -2.96 -2.48
N SER A 47 -15.00 -4.20 -2.37
CA SER A 47 -15.63 -5.23 -1.56
C SER A 47 -14.73 -5.54 -0.37
N SER A 48 -15.12 -5.13 0.82
CA SER A 48 -14.36 -5.32 2.05
C SER A 48 -14.21 -6.78 2.48
N SER A 49 -14.99 -7.68 1.91
CA SER A 49 -14.97 -9.12 2.22
C SER A 49 -14.18 -9.92 1.20
N VAL A 50 -13.69 -9.31 0.13
CA VAL A 50 -13.00 -10.05 -0.93
C VAL A 50 -11.52 -10.16 -0.62
N TRP A 51 -11.15 -11.35 -0.23
CA TRP A 51 -9.78 -11.80 -0.21
C TRP A 51 -9.46 -12.27 -1.61
N TYR A 52 -8.59 -11.53 -2.31
CA TYR A 52 -8.20 -11.95 -3.65
C TYR A 52 -7.28 -13.15 -3.53
N THR A 53 -7.76 -14.30 -3.98
CA THR A 53 -6.95 -15.50 -4.09
C THR A 53 -6.76 -15.80 -5.56
N LEU A 54 -5.52 -15.70 -6.03
CA LEU A 54 -5.17 -15.87 -7.42
C LEU A 54 -4.38 -17.16 -7.59
N PRO A 55 -4.84 -18.12 -8.41
CA PRO A 55 -4.07 -19.33 -8.70
C PRO A 55 -2.74 -18.97 -9.41
N TYR A 56 -1.68 -19.73 -9.14
CA TYR A 56 -0.41 -19.56 -9.86
C TYR A 56 -0.59 -19.67 -11.38
N ALA A 57 -1.58 -20.44 -11.84
CA ALA A 57 -1.91 -20.51 -13.27
C ALA A 57 -2.27 -19.17 -13.89
N SER A 58 -2.63 -18.19 -13.06
CA SER A 58 -2.94 -16.82 -13.51
C SER A 58 -1.73 -15.92 -13.71
N LEU A 59 -0.50 -16.43 -13.45
CA LEU A 59 0.72 -15.63 -13.57
C LEU A 59 0.90 -14.98 -14.95
N SER A 60 0.46 -15.65 -16.01
CA SER A 60 0.51 -15.09 -17.36
C SER A 60 -0.31 -13.80 -17.51
N LYS A 61 -1.30 -13.59 -16.64
CA LYS A 61 -2.14 -12.40 -16.64
C LYS A 61 -1.55 -11.27 -15.79
N PHE A 62 -0.49 -11.53 -15.04
CA PHE A 62 0.13 -10.53 -14.16
C PHE A 62 0.79 -9.39 -14.93
N ASP A 63 1.01 -9.54 -16.22
CA ASP A 63 1.50 -8.45 -17.06
C ASP A 63 0.49 -7.29 -17.17
N ARG A 64 -0.77 -7.52 -16.75
CA ARG A 64 -1.79 -6.48 -16.66
C ARG A 64 -1.67 -5.62 -15.41
N VAL A 65 -0.91 -6.06 -14.41
CA VAL A 65 -0.66 -5.26 -13.20
C VAL A 65 0.71 -4.59 -13.30
N TYR A 66 0.90 -3.55 -12.52
CA TYR A 66 2.20 -2.89 -12.45
C TYR A 66 3.28 -3.87 -11.99
N PRO A 67 4.50 -3.81 -12.56
CA PRO A 67 5.59 -4.72 -12.18
C PRO A 67 5.87 -4.73 -10.69
N GLU A 68 5.74 -3.60 -10.01
CA GLU A 68 5.98 -3.48 -8.57
C GLU A 68 4.94 -4.25 -7.76
N ILE A 69 3.69 -4.27 -8.21
CA ILE A 69 2.62 -5.05 -7.56
C ILE A 69 2.85 -6.53 -7.81
N LYS A 70 3.20 -6.91 -9.03
CA LYS A 70 3.53 -8.30 -9.38
C LYS A 70 4.64 -8.83 -8.48
N GLN A 71 5.71 -8.06 -8.33
CA GLN A 71 6.85 -8.45 -7.49
C GLN A 71 6.44 -8.58 -6.02
N LEU A 72 5.63 -7.64 -5.52
CA LEU A 72 5.13 -7.66 -4.16
C LEU A 72 4.30 -8.91 -3.86
N ILE A 73 3.42 -9.29 -4.79
CA ILE A 73 2.60 -10.50 -4.65
C ILE A 73 3.49 -11.74 -4.61
N LEU A 74 4.46 -11.83 -5.51
CA LEU A 74 5.36 -12.99 -5.58
C LEU A 74 6.25 -13.11 -4.34
N ASP A 75 6.68 -11.99 -3.77
CA ASP A 75 7.59 -11.98 -2.63
C ASP A 75 6.89 -12.17 -1.30
N ARG A 76 5.66 -11.69 -1.17
CA ARG A 76 5.03 -11.52 0.15
C ARG A 76 3.75 -12.31 0.36
N TRP A 77 3.05 -12.66 -0.70
CA TRP A 77 1.70 -13.21 -0.58
C TRP A 77 1.48 -14.61 -1.16
N PRO A 78 2.50 -15.45 -1.31
CA PRO A 78 2.24 -16.84 -1.71
C PRO A 78 1.59 -17.61 -0.56
N SER A 79 0.68 -18.47 -0.89
CA SER A 79 0.05 -19.36 0.08
C SER A 79 -0.34 -20.67 -0.58
N VAL A 80 -0.51 -21.70 0.25
CA VAL A 80 -0.94 -23.03 -0.23
C VAL A 80 -2.26 -23.36 0.45
N VAL A 81 -3.26 -23.67 -0.36
CA VAL A 81 -4.58 -24.08 0.11
C VAL A 81 -4.96 -25.38 -0.58
N ASN A 82 -5.27 -26.39 0.23
CA ASN A 82 -5.67 -27.72 -0.28
C ASN A 82 -4.68 -28.29 -1.31
N GLY A 83 -3.39 -28.13 -1.08
CA GLY A 83 -2.35 -28.64 -1.98
C GLY A 83 -2.14 -27.82 -3.24
N SER A 84 -2.93 -26.79 -3.48
CA SER A 84 -2.76 -25.86 -4.59
C SER A 84 -2.15 -24.57 -4.12
N GLU A 85 -1.23 -24.02 -4.90
CA GLU A 85 -0.60 -22.74 -4.59
C GLU A 85 -1.46 -21.59 -5.09
N PHE A 86 -1.62 -20.61 -4.24
CA PHE A 86 -2.35 -19.38 -4.54
C PHE A 86 -1.52 -18.17 -4.16
N LEU A 87 -1.82 -17.06 -4.81
CA LEU A 87 -1.30 -15.76 -4.44
C LEU A 87 -2.43 -15.00 -3.77
N SER A 88 -2.20 -14.60 -2.54
CA SER A 88 -3.18 -13.82 -1.79
C SER A 88 -2.64 -12.42 -1.56
N PRO A 89 -3.08 -11.42 -2.32
CA PRO A 89 -2.60 -10.04 -2.17
C PRO A 89 -3.22 -9.33 -0.97
N ASN A 90 -3.72 -10.09 -0.02
CA ASN A 90 -4.35 -9.54 1.15
C ASN A 90 -3.35 -9.46 2.29
N ASN A 91 -3.08 -8.25 2.74
CA ASN A 91 -2.14 -7.98 3.80
C ASN A 91 -2.90 -7.49 5.04
N GLU A 92 -2.89 -8.28 6.10
CA GLU A 92 -3.54 -7.91 7.36
C GLU A 92 -2.81 -6.77 8.08
N LEU A 93 -1.52 -6.59 7.81
CA LEU A 93 -0.78 -5.45 8.32
C LEU A 93 -1.14 -4.21 7.51
N ARG A 94 -1.55 -3.16 8.20
CA ARG A 94 -1.91 -1.91 7.56
C ARG A 94 -0.64 -1.13 7.23
N LEU A 95 -0.40 -0.88 5.95
CA LEU A 95 0.76 -0.11 5.51
C LEU A 95 0.81 1.27 6.16
N VAL A 96 -0.35 1.89 6.38
CA VAL A 96 -0.43 3.21 6.99
C VAL A 96 0.21 3.27 8.38
N SER A 97 0.28 2.15 9.09
CA SER A 97 0.93 2.09 10.41
C SER A 97 2.45 2.28 10.34
N PHE A 98 3.04 2.18 9.17
CA PHE A 98 4.48 2.34 8.97
C PHE A 98 4.86 3.69 8.35
N VAL A 99 3.88 4.57 8.12
CA VAL A 99 4.14 5.92 7.63
C VAL A 99 4.89 6.70 8.71
N ASN A 100 6.05 7.23 8.35
CA ASN A 100 6.88 7.98 9.29
C ASN A 100 6.43 9.45 9.40
N HIS A 101 6.91 10.10 10.46
CA HIS A 101 6.62 11.50 10.75
C HIS A 101 7.53 12.43 9.95
N SER A 102 6.95 13.55 9.48
CA SER A 102 7.68 14.71 8.99
C SER A 102 6.93 15.99 9.33
N TYR A 103 7.67 17.07 9.59
CA TYR A 103 7.08 18.41 9.72
C TYR A 103 6.64 19.00 8.38
N ALA A 104 7.05 18.37 7.27
CA ALA A 104 6.62 18.74 5.93
C ALA A 104 5.95 17.51 5.25
N PRO A 105 4.75 17.12 5.71
CA PRO A 105 4.10 15.91 5.26
C PRO A 105 3.62 16.00 3.81
N ASN A 106 3.51 14.85 3.15
CA ASN A 106 2.90 14.72 1.84
C ASN A 106 1.60 13.91 1.88
N TYR A 107 1.17 13.48 3.07
CA TYR A 107 0.01 12.62 3.27
C TYR A 107 -0.82 13.10 4.47
N ASP A 108 -2.15 13.10 4.28
CA ASP A 108 -3.12 13.39 5.35
C ASP A 108 -3.84 12.09 5.73
N PRO A 109 -3.56 11.54 6.93
CA PRO A 109 -4.20 10.30 7.35
C PRO A 109 -5.70 10.46 7.65
N ALA A 110 -6.16 11.65 7.99
CA ALA A 110 -7.57 11.87 8.31
C ALA A 110 -8.47 11.63 7.10
N GLY A 111 -8.03 12.11 5.92
CA GLY A 111 -8.77 11.92 4.68
C GLY A 111 -8.22 10.82 3.80
N ASP A 112 -7.11 10.21 4.19
CA ASP A 112 -6.36 9.25 3.36
C ASP A 112 -6.05 9.81 1.98
N VAL A 113 -5.48 11.01 1.92
CA VAL A 113 -5.20 11.70 0.65
C VAL A 113 -3.79 12.25 0.59
N ALA A 114 -3.23 12.31 -0.61
CA ALA A 114 -1.98 13.02 -0.86
C ALA A 114 -2.20 14.52 -0.73
N LEU A 115 -1.32 15.19 0.03
CA LEU A 115 -1.35 16.65 0.20
C LEU A 115 -0.73 17.38 -0.98
N ARG A 116 0.12 16.70 -1.73
CA ARG A 116 0.74 17.18 -2.96
C ARG A 116 1.02 15.98 -3.85
N ASP A 117 1.51 16.23 -5.05
CA ASP A 117 1.94 15.15 -5.94
C ASP A 117 3.11 14.39 -5.29
N ILE A 118 3.04 13.08 -5.31
CA ILE A 118 4.06 12.18 -4.77
C ILE A 118 4.62 11.38 -5.95
N GLU A 119 5.94 11.40 -6.12
CA GLU A 119 6.60 10.67 -7.17
C GLU A 119 6.79 9.20 -6.82
N SER A 120 6.89 8.35 -7.83
CA SER A 120 7.24 6.95 -7.64
C SER A 120 8.59 6.85 -6.92
N GLY A 121 8.66 6.04 -5.86
CA GLY A 121 9.84 5.89 -5.03
C GLY A 121 9.97 6.92 -3.91
N GLU A 122 9.14 7.95 -3.90
CA GLU A 122 9.14 8.95 -2.84
C GLU A 122 8.52 8.38 -1.57
N GLU A 123 9.14 8.66 -0.41
CA GLU A 123 8.59 8.22 0.88
C GLU A 123 7.36 9.03 1.25
N VAL A 124 6.36 8.32 1.83
CA VAL A 124 5.13 8.92 2.34
C VAL A 124 5.34 9.32 3.79
N PHE A 125 5.00 10.56 4.13
CA PHE A 125 5.12 11.10 5.47
C PHE A 125 3.82 11.73 5.93
N GLU A 126 3.51 11.56 7.21
CA GLU A 126 2.41 12.29 7.88
C GLU A 126 2.97 13.13 9.02
N ASP A 127 2.18 14.07 9.49
CA ASP A 127 2.52 14.88 10.68
C ASP A 127 1.84 14.26 11.90
N TYR A 128 2.61 13.64 12.78
CA TYR A 128 2.07 12.98 13.97
C TYR A 128 1.44 13.98 14.96
N ARG A 129 1.75 15.27 14.84
CA ARG A 129 1.22 16.30 15.75
C ARG A 129 -0.28 16.51 15.59
N ILE A 130 -0.89 16.04 14.50
CA ILE A 130 -2.35 16.08 14.34
C ILE A 130 -3.08 15.08 15.22
N MET A 131 -2.37 14.10 15.75
CA MET A 131 -2.96 13.13 16.68
C MET A 131 -3.12 13.75 18.06
N PRO A 132 -4.32 13.60 18.70
CA PRO A 132 -4.47 13.98 20.08
C PRO A 132 -3.45 13.27 20.97
N ASN A 133 -2.86 13.98 21.92
CA ASN A 133 -1.88 13.42 22.86
C ASN A 133 -0.61 12.88 22.21
N TYR A 134 -0.22 13.41 21.06
CA TYR A 134 0.96 12.93 20.35
C TYR A 134 2.23 12.97 21.20
N LYS A 135 2.35 13.95 22.10
CA LYS A 135 3.52 14.06 22.99
C LYS A 135 3.66 12.92 23.97
N LEU A 136 2.56 12.28 24.33
CA LEU A 136 2.60 11.09 25.21
C LEU A 136 3.08 9.85 24.45
N VAL A 137 2.70 9.74 23.18
CA VAL A 137 3.06 8.60 22.34
C VAL A 137 4.42 8.79 21.69
N PHE A 138 4.70 10.02 21.26
CA PHE A 138 5.93 10.37 20.55
C PHE A 138 6.63 11.55 21.25
N PRO A 139 7.20 11.33 22.46
CA PRO A 139 7.79 12.42 23.25
C PRO A 139 8.99 13.09 22.58
N TRP A 140 9.56 12.48 21.54
CA TRP A 140 10.69 13.01 20.77
C TRP A 140 10.26 14.06 19.73
N ILE A 141 8.97 14.24 19.49
CA ILE A 141 8.45 15.27 18.57
C ILE A 141 8.35 16.60 19.31
N GLU A 142 8.96 17.59 18.73
CA GLU A 142 8.92 18.96 19.27
C GLU A 142 7.64 19.73 18.94
#